data_ad9d88db5cea8009b1195d835377777f
#
_entry.id   ad9d88db5cea8009b1195d835377777f
#
_cell.length_a   1.000
_cell.length_b   1.000
_cell.length_c   1.000
_cell.angle_alpha   90.00
_cell.angle_beta   90.00
_cell.angle_gamma   90.00
#
_symmetry.space_group_name_H-M   'P 1'
#
loop_
_entity.id
_entity.type
_entity.pdbx_description
1 polymer ?
#
loop_
_entity_poly.entity_id
_entity_poly.type
_entity_poly.pdbx_seq_one_letter_code
_entity_poly.pdbx_strand_id
1 'polypeptide(L)'
;MPRKKGRKPRDKKRKKPSTDVLSGAERHLVTRFSYGLTKDLVRDVRRRGADAWFAEQLSPGKVGDAPGQEVDGWWPSLGRSPLDLWQRTQSEVEPGWMVMEDYMRRALVRRVRSRRQVLEVMTELWENHFHVPVAADGVFTHRVAYGDAIRSRALGRFSDLLFTVVTHPAMGIYLDNATSTASRPNENLGRELLELHTVGRGLFSEADVKDSARILTGWRVDVWKTFAASYSPEDHATGPVTVMGFSDPNRSADGRELTRRYTDHLAHHPATAKRVARRLAVKFVRDEPPQALVDQLARVYLQHDTAIVPVLKALVASPVFKASRGTKVRDPAEDVVATYRALGVKLRRPATQDSAAEAILWQTDGLGGRPFSWSRPDGAPITNAAWASAGRMAASFGMHWAMAGGWWPSKDVSYRSARSWLPGKSVRFDDLVDHLAERILFRPASKQLLKACCQATGLRPGTKITKSHELVEWGMPRLLATLLDSPAHMTR
;
A
#
# COMPACT_ATOMS: atom_id res chain seq x y z
N MET A 1 25.00 65.14 28.54
CA MET A 1 24.16 64.21 27.81
C MET A 1 24.60 62.79 28.12
N PRO A 2 23.78 61.94 28.75
CA PRO A 2 24.16 60.56 29.10
C PRO A 2 23.90 59.60 27.91
N ARG A 3 24.90 58.75 27.61
CA ARG A 3 24.86 57.70 26.56
C ARG A 3 23.81 56.62 26.89
N LYS A 4 22.84 56.38 25.98
CA LYS A 4 21.90 55.28 26.04
C LYS A 4 22.64 53.93 25.88
N LYS A 5 22.65 53.09 26.91
CA LYS A 5 23.12 51.70 26.85
C LYS A 5 22.17 50.86 25.96
N GLY A 6 22.69 50.35 24.87
CA GLY A 6 21.96 49.43 23.96
C GLY A 6 21.56 48.12 24.69
N ARG A 7 20.28 47.79 24.66
CA ARG A 7 19.76 46.49 25.13
C ARG A 7 20.31 45.37 24.22
N LYS A 8 21.10 44.44 24.76
CA LYS A 8 21.49 43.19 24.08
C LYS A 8 20.24 42.41 23.71
N PRO A 9 20.20 41.77 22.52
CA PRO A 9 19.08 40.90 22.12
C PRO A 9 18.97 39.74 23.11
N ARG A 10 17.77 39.50 23.64
CA ARG A 10 17.47 38.32 24.47
C ARG A 10 17.65 37.07 23.62
N ASP A 11 18.62 36.22 23.93
CA ASP A 11 18.77 34.87 23.41
C ASP A 11 17.43 34.14 23.56
N LYS A 12 16.82 33.82 22.43
CA LYS A 12 15.64 32.94 22.40
C LYS A 12 16.08 31.56 22.89
N LYS A 13 15.74 31.20 24.14
CA LYS A 13 15.90 29.83 24.66
C LYS A 13 15.33 28.89 23.64
N ARG A 14 16.18 28.07 23.02
CA ARG A 14 15.76 26.95 22.14
C ARG A 14 14.74 26.14 22.93
N LYS A 15 13.48 26.11 22.46
CA LYS A 15 12.46 25.20 22.99
C LYS A 15 13.01 23.78 22.92
N LYS A 16 12.89 22.99 24.01
CA LYS A 16 13.16 21.53 23.97
C LYS A 16 12.35 20.94 22.82
N PRO A 17 12.95 20.07 21.97
CA PRO A 17 12.21 19.44 20.89
C PRO A 17 10.95 18.78 21.43
N SER A 18 9.82 18.95 20.72
CA SER A 18 8.59 18.23 21.04
C SER A 18 8.85 16.73 21.02
N THR A 19 8.24 16.00 21.95
CA THR A 19 8.31 14.52 21.99
C THR A 19 7.65 13.86 20.78
N ASP A 20 6.92 14.61 19.98
CA ASP A 20 6.15 14.13 18.82
C ASP A 20 6.87 14.39 17.47
N VAL A 21 8.18 14.71 17.46
CA VAL A 21 8.98 14.96 16.25
C VAL A 21 9.99 13.86 16.03
N LEU A 22 10.12 13.39 14.78
CA LEU A 22 11.16 12.46 14.32
C LEU A 22 12.29 13.22 13.62
N SER A 23 13.51 12.70 13.69
CA SER A 23 14.60 13.14 12.82
C SER A 23 14.25 12.91 11.35
N GLY A 24 14.93 13.63 10.44
CA GLY A 24 14.68 13.44 9.01
C GLY A 24 14.95 12.01 8.51
N ALA A 25 15.90 11.30 9.11
CA ALA A 25 16.21 9.91 8.77
C ALA A 25 15.13 8.94 9.30
N GLU A 26 14.75 9.06 10.57
CA GLU A 26 13.69 8.23 11.17
C GLU A 26 12.37 8.41 10.42
N ARG A 27 11.99 9.67 10.15
CA ARG A 27 10.76 9.96 9.40
C ARG A 27 10.80 9.37 8.01
N HIS A 28 11.92 9.47 7.28
CA HIS A 28 12.10 8.87 5.96
C HIS A 28 11.86 7.36 5.98
N LEU A 29 12.53 6.63 6.88
CA LEU A 29 12.35 5.19 7.00
C LEU A 29 10.88 4.84 7.30
N VAL A 30 10.30 5.48 8.31
CA VAL A 30 8.94 5.14 8.75
C VAL A 30 7.88 5.50 7.70
N THR A 31 7.99 6.64 7.01
CA THR A 31 7.02 7.03 5.98
C THR A 31 7.13 6.19 4.71
N ARG A 32 8.33 5.68 4.37
CA ARG A 32 8.50 4.77 3.22
C ARG A 32 7.85 3.40 3.44
N PHE A 33 7.81 2.96 4.68
CA PHE A 33 7.31 1.64 5.06
C PHE A 33 6.01 1.69 5.87
N SER A 34 5.26 2.80 5.76
CA SER A 34 3.92 2.94 6.33
C SER A 34 3.04 3.84 5.46
N TYR A 35 1.73 3.75 5.68
CA TYR A 35 0.74 4.64 5.05
C TYR A 35 0.65 6.02 5.71
N GLY A 36 1.68 6.45 6.43
CA GLY A 36 1.74 7.75 7.10
C GLY A 36 1.89 7.63 8.61
N LEU A 37 2.24 8.75 9.21
CA LEU A 37 2.57 8.82 10.63
C LEU A 37 1.31 9.01 11.48
N THR A 38 1.34 8.47 12.70
CA THR A 38 0.38 8.73 13.76
C THR A 38 1.13 9.08 15.04
N LYS A 39 0.47 9.73 15.99
CA LYS A 39 1.07 10.07 17.27
C LYS A 39 1.63 8.83 18.00
N ASP A 40 0.88 7.74 18.00
CA ASP A 40 1.28 6.50 18.70
C ASP A 40 2.46 5.82 18.00
N LEU A 41 2.47 5.78 16.67
CA LEU A 41 3.60 5.28 15.88
C LEU A 41 4.87 6.10 16.15
N VAL A 42 4.76 7.43 16.13
CA VAL A 42 5.91 8.32 16.39
C VAL A 42 6.45 8.16 17.80
N ARG A 43 5.58 8.03 18.81
CA ARG A 43 6.01 7.75 20.18
C ARG A 43 6.72 6.41 20.31
N ASP A 44 6.22 5.38 19.64
CA ASP A 44 6.84 4.07 19.64
C ASP A 44 8.24 4.10 18.99
N VAL A 45 8.35 4.74 17.82
CA VAL A 45 9.64 4.94 17.14
C VAL A 45 10.61 5.76 18.00
N ARG A 46 10.15 6.81 18.65
CA ARG A 46 10.97 7.63 19.56
C ARG A 46 11.50 6.86 20.75
N ARG A 47 10.70 5.92 21.26
CA ARG A 47 11.07 5.11 22.43
C ARG A 47 12.17 4.08 22.12
N ARG A 48 12.10 3.43 20.96
CA ARG A 48 12.95 2.28 20.62
C ARG A 48 13.90 2.48 19.44
N GLY A 49 13.74 3.59 18.68
CA GLY A 49 14.49 3.86 17.46
C GLY A 49 13.81 3.32 16.20
N ALA A 50 14.02 4.00 15.06
CA ALA A 50 13.39 3.62 13.79
C ALA A 50 13.90 2.28 13.25
N ASP A 51 15.17 1.96 13.44
CA ASP A 51 15.76 0.67 13.00
C ASP A 51 15.17 -0.50 13.78
N ALA A 52 14.98 -0.37 15.10
CA ALA A 52 14.36 -1.40 15.93
C ALA A 52 12.87 -1.56 15.59
N TRP A 53 12.16 -0.46 15.33
CA TRP A 53 10.80 -0.50 14.82
C TRP A 53 10.72 -1.26 13.49
N PHE A 54 11.57 -0.92 12.54
CA PHE A 54 11.60 -1.57 11.22
C PHE A 54 11.91 -3.07 11.33
N ALA A 55 12.90 -3.43 12.14
CA ALA A 55 13.27 -4.83 12.37
C ALA A 55 12.10 -5.67 12.92
N GLU A 56 11.31 -5.11 13.86
CA GLU A 56 10.12 -5.80 14.39
C GLU A 56 9.01 -5.89 13.33
N GLN A 57 8.79 -4.82 12.55
CA GLN A 57 7.80 -4.81 11.46
C GLN A 57 8.07 -5.88 10.39
N LEU A 58 9.33 -6.25 10.17
CA LEU A 58 9.72 -7.36 9.29
C LEU A 58 9.39 -8.75 9.85
N SER A 59 8.91 -8.83 11.09
CA SER A 59 8.41 -10.03 11.76
C SER A 59 6.98 -9.79 12.27
N PRO A 60 5.98 -9.70 11.38
CA PRO A 60 4.63 -9.21 11.72
C PRO A 60 3.94 -10.01 12.83
N GLY A 61 4.30 -11.28 13.03
CA GLY A 61 3.81 -12.08 14.15
C GLY A 61 4.19 -11.52 15.53
N LYS A 62 5.27 -10.72 15.62
CA LYS A 62 5.69 -10.05 16.86
C LYS A 62 4.98 -8.73 17.13
N VAL A 63 4.27 -8.20 16.13
CA VAL A 63 3.53 -6.92 16.24
C VAL A 63 2.09 -7.21 16.62
N GLY A 64 1.67 -6.84 17.83
CA GLY A 64 0.28 -6.92 18.25
C GLY A 64 -0.61 -5.97 17.43
N ASP A 65 -1.65 -6.51 16.77
CA ASP A 65 -2.47 -5.77 15.80
C ASP A 65 -3.99 -5.95 16.02
N ALA A 66 -4.45 -5.88 17.26
CA ALA A 66 -5.87 -5.95 17.55
C ALA A 66 -6.74 -4.96 16.72
N PRO A 67 -6.31 -3.69 16.49
CA PRO A 67 -7.10 -2.79 15.66
C PRO A 67 -7.20 -3.16 14.19
N GLY A 68 -6.17 -3.83 13.62
CA GLY A 68 -6.20 -4.34 12.24
C GLY A 68 -7.04 -5.61 12.14
N GLN A 69 -6.93 -6.51 13.13
CA GLN A 69 -7.70 -7.76 13.19
C GLN A 69 -9.20 -7.51 13.36
N GLU A 70 -9.59 -6.50 14.14
CA GLU A 70 -11.01 -6.12 14.30
C GLU A 70 -11.68 -5.82 12.95
N VAL A 71 -10.95 -5.23 12.01
CA VAL A 71 -11.47 -4.88 10.67
C VAL A 71 -11.88 -6.11 9.86
N ASP A 72 -11.27 -7.26 10.11
CA ASP A 72 -11.54 -8.49 9.36
C ASP A 72 -12.98 -8.99 9.53
N GLY A 73 -13.63 -8.65 10.65
CA GLY A 73 -15.03 -9.00 10.94
C GLY A 73 -16.06 -7.93 10.56
N TRP A 74 -15.65 -6.81 9.92
CA TRP A 74 -16.59 -5.72 9.63
C TRP A 74 -17.55 -6.03 8.48
N TRP A 75 -17.11 -6.81 7.50
CA TRP A 75 -17.89 -7.20 6.33
C TRP A 75 -18.03 -8.72 6.26
N PRO A 76 -19.18 -9.28 6.71
CA PRO A 76 -19.38 -10.74 6.80
C PRO A 76 -19.32 -11.47 5.45
N SER A 77 -19.67 -10.78 4.35
CA SER A 77 -19.57 -11.32 2.99
C SER A 77 -18.18 -11.84 2.63
N LEU A 78 -17.12 -11.22 3.16
CA LEU A 78 -15.74 -11.59 2.88
C LEU A 78 -15.31 -12.95 3.48
N GLY A 79 -16.10 -13.53 4.39
CA GLY A 79 -15.87 -14.85 4.97
C GLY A 79 -16.68 -15.98 4.33
N ARG A 80 -17.48 -15.70 3.28
CA ARG A 80 -18.36 -16.69 2.64
C ARG A 80 -17.57 -17.63 1.72
N SER A 81 -18.13 -18.83 1.51
CA SER A 81 -17.57 -19.79 0.55
C SER A 81 -17.80 -19.32 -0.90
N PRO A 82 -16.98 -19.79 -1.85
CA PRO A 82 -17.17 -19.48 -3.28
C PRO A 82 -18.57 -19.83 -3.79
N LEU A 83 -19.10 -20.97 -3.40
CA LEU A 83 -20.45 -21.41 -3.79
C LEU A 83 -21.55 -20.49 -3.21
N ASP A 84 -21.45 -20.10 -1.93
CA ASP A 84 -22.43 -19.19 -1.32
C ASP A 84 -22.41 -17.82 -2.00
N LEU A 85 -21.20 -17.27 -2.27
CA LEU A 85 -21.05 -16.00 -3.02
C LEU A 85 -21.69 -16.09 -4.41
N TRP A 86 -21.47 -17.20 -5.12
CA TRP A 86 -22.05 -17.44 -6.44
C TRP A 86 -23.58 -17.51 -6.38
N GLN A 87 -24.13 -18.34 -5.48
CA GLN A 87 -25.58 -18.50 -5.32
C GLN A 87 -26.28 -17.18 -4.96
N ARG A 88 -25.68 -16.40 -4.06
CA ARG A 88 -26.22 -15.08 -3.67
C ARG A 88 -26.19 -14.08 -4.81
N THR A 89 -25.17 -14.13 -5.66
CA THR A 89 -25.10 -13.31 -6.89
C THR A 89 -26.16 -13.74 -7.88
N GLN A 90 -26.38 -15.03 -8.09
CA GLN A 90 -27.40 -15.55 -9.00
C GLN A 90 -28.84 -15.24 -8.53
N SER A 91 -29.07 -15.23 -7.23
CA SER A 91 -30.38 -14.90 -6.62
C SER A 91 -30.55 -13.39 -6.36
N GLU A 92 -29.64 -12.56 -6.84
CA GLU A 92 -29.65 -11.09 -6.67
C GLU A 92 -29.66 -10.59 -5.22
N VAL A 93 -29.33 -11.47 -4.27
CA VAL A 93 -29.30 -11.13 -2.82
C VAL A 93 -28.05 -10.29 -2.50
N GLU A 94 -26.91 -10.61 -3.11
CA GLU A 94 -25.66 -9.90 -2.90
C GLU A 94 -24.78 -10.02 -4.16
N PRO A 95 -24.81 -9.02 -5.05
CA PRO A 95 -23.99 -9.04 -6.26
C PRO A 95 -22.50 -9.10 -5.97
N GLY A 96 -21.73 -9.83 -6.78
CA GLY A 96 -20.30 -10.00 -6.59
C GLY A 96 -19.50 -8.68 -6.55
N TRP A 97 -19.94 -7.64 -7.25
CA TRP A 97 -19.30 -6.34 -7.19
C TRP A 97 -19.40 -5.68 -5.80
N MET A 98 -20.48 -5.92 -5.01
CA MET A 98 -20.59 -5.42 -3.64
C MET A 98 -19.56 -6.10 -2.74
N VAL A 99 -19.37 -7.42 -2.89
CA VAL A 99 -18.34 -8.17 -2.16
C VAL A 99 -16.94 -7.61 -2.48
N MET A 100 -16.69 -7.24 -3.74
CA MET A 100 -15.41 -6.64 -4.13
C MET A 100 -15.22 -5.22 -3.58
N GLU A 101 -16.28 -4.43 -3.48
CA GLU A 101 -16.21 -3.14 -2.78
C GLU A 101 -15.87 -3.32 -1.30
N ASP A 102 -16.51 -4.25 -0.62
CA ASP A 102 -16.22 -4.57 0.77
C ASP A 102 -14.77 -5.04 0.97
N TYR A 103 -14.24 -5.82 0.03
CA TYR A 103 -12.83 -6.19 0.02
C TYR A 103 -11.90 -4.97 -0.09
N MET A 104 -12.18 -4.05 -1.01
CA MET A 104 -11.41 -2.81 -1.18
C MET A 104 -11.50 -1.92 0.08
N ARG A 105 -12.68 -1.79 0.68
CA ARG A 105 -12.92 -1.06 1.95
C ARG A 105 -12.14 -1.68 3.09
N ARG A 106 -12.21 -3.02 3.25
CA ARG A 106 -11.41 -3.76 4.24
C ARG A 106 -9.92 -3.45 4.10
N ALA A 107 -9.39 -3.48 2.88
CA ALA A 107 -7.98 -3.21 2.64
C ALA A 107 -7.60 -1.76 3.04
N LEU A 108 -8.38 -0.76 2.65
CA LEU A 108 -8.13 0.65 2.99
C LEU A 108 -8.24 0.91 4.49
N VAL A 109 -9.30 0.42 5.13
CA VAL A 109 -9.52 0.62 6.58
C VAL A 109 -8.44 -0.10 7.39
N ARG A 110 -8.00 -1.30 6.96
CA ARG A 110 -6.88 -2.01 7.57
C ARG A 110 -5.59 -1.18 7.48
N ARG A 111 -5.28 -0.55 6.34
CA ARG A 111 -4.12 0.35 6.17
C ARG A 111 -4.16 1.55 7.13
N VAL A 112 -5.36 2.08 7.43
CA VAL A 112 -5.52 3.14 8.45
C VAL A 112 -5.25 2.62 9.86
N ARG A 113 -5.81 1.46 10.24
CA ARG A 113 -5.89 0.98 11.63
C ARG A 113 -4.76 0.04 12.05
N SER A 114 -4.24 -0.77 11.14
CA SER A 114 -3.23 -1.79 11.44
C SER A 114 -1.94 -1.17 12.00
N ARG A 115 -1.35 -1.85 12.98
CA ARG A 115 0.00 -1.56 13.49
C ARG A 115 1.09 -2.27 12.68
N ARG A 116 0.74 -3.27 11.86
CA ARG A 116 1.63 -4.04 10.97
C ARG A 116 1.85 -3.31 9.65
N GLN A 117 2.33 -2.08 9.70
CA GLN A 117 2.36 -1.17 8.55
C GLN A 117 3.22 -1.70 7.40
N VAL A 118 4.39 -2.29 7.68
CA VAL A 118 5.25 -2.87 6.65
C VAL A 118 4.55 -4.03 5.95
N LEU A 119 3.83 -4.87 6.69
CA LEU A 119 3.05 -5.96 6.12
C LEU A 119 1.97 -5.43 5.14
N GLU A 120 1.22 -4.39 5.53
CA GLU A 120 0.18 -3.83 4.66
C GLU A 120 0.77 -3.20 3.38
N VAL A 121 1.91 -2.49 3.49
CA VAL A 121 2.61 -1.92 2.32
C VAL A 121 3.14 -3.02 1.39
N MET A 122 3.70 -4.09 1.94
CA MET A 122 4.21 -5.21 1.14
C MET A 122 3.07 -6.04 0.52
N THR A 123 1.96 -6.19 1.22
CA THR A 123 0.76 -6.84 0.67
C THR A 123 0.26 -6.09 -0.56
N GLU A 124 0.09 -4.78 -0.46
CA GLU A 124 -0.35 -3.96 -1.59
C GLU A 124 0.63 -4.04 -2.77
N LEU A 125 1.95 -4.02 -2.51
CA LEU A 125 2.97 -4.17 -3.55
C LEU A 125 2.84 -5.49 -4.31
N TRP A 126 2.60 -6.59 -3.60
CA TRP A 126 2.48 -7.92 -4.21
C TRP A 126 1.11 -8.15 -4.87
N GLU A 127 0.01 -7.64 -4.28
CA GLU A 127 -1.29 -7.66 -4.95
C GLU A 127 -1.31 -6.82 -6.23
N ASN A 128 -0.45 -5.81 -6.32
CA ASN A 128 -0.25 -5.02 -7.53
C ASN A 128 0.73 -5.68 -8.52
N HIS A 129 1.67 -6.52 -8.05
CA HIS A 129 2.58 -7.28 -8.91
C HIS A 129 1.91 -8.51 -9.54
N PHE A 130 1.12 -9.21 -8.76
CA PHE A 130 0.32 -10.36 -9.16
C PHE A 130 -1.14 -9.93 -9.31
N HIS A 131 -1.35 -8.96 -10.18
CA HIS A 131 -2.62 -8.27 -10.23
C HIS A 131 -3.75 -9.15 -10.78
N VAL A 132 -4.83 -9.24 -10.01
CA VAL A 132 -6.13 -9.79 -10.41
C VAL A 132 -7.17 -8.70 -10.18
N PRO A 133 -7.72 -8.09 -11.25
CA PRO A 133 -8.69 -7.01 -11.12
C PRO A 133 -9.95 -7.47 -10.38
N VAL A 134 -10.46 -6.63 -9.47
CA VAL A 134 -11.71 -6.93 -8.75
C VAL A 134 -12.95 -6.94 -9.66
N ALA A 135 -12.85 -6.33 -10.85
CA ALA A 135 -13.92 -6.28 -11.84
C ALA A 135 -13.88 -7.45 -12.83
N ALA A 136 -12.89 -8.36 -12.76
CA ALA A 136 -12.85 -9.51 -13.65
C ALA A 136 -13.96 -10.51 -13.31
N ASP A 137 -14.56 -11.09 -14.33
CA ASP A 137 -15.71 -11.99 -14.19
C ASP A 137 -15.39 -13.20 -13.33
N GLY A 138 -16.27 -13.52 -12.39
CA GLY A 138 -16.17 -14.70 -11.52
C GLY A 138 -15.08 -14.63 -10.43
N VAL A 139 -14.12 -13.70 -10.50
CA VAL A 139 -13.01 -13.62 -9.52
C VAL A 139 -13.49 -13.32 -8.10
N PHE A 140 -14.62 -12.65 -7.93
CA PHE A 140 -15.16 -12.28 -6.62
C PHE A 140 -15.32 -13.47 -5.69
N THR A 141 -15.53 -14.66 -6.21
CA THR A 141 -15.66 -15.92 -5.47
C THR A 141 -14.38 -16.31 -4.72
N HIS A 142 -13.21 -15.96 -5.27
CA HIS A 142 -11.88 -16.33 -4.74
C HIS A 142 -10.96 -15.13 -4.44
N ARG A 143 -11.36 -13.91 -4.81
CA ARG A 143 -10.48 -12.73 -4.74
C ARG A 143 -10.05 -12.37 -3.33
N VAL A 144 -10.93 -12.58 -2.35
CA VAL A 144 -10.65 -12.34 -0.92
C VAL A 144 -9.56 -13.30 -0.44
N ALA A 145 -9.75 -14.59 -0.67
CA ALA A 145 -8.77 -15.63 -0.31
C ALA A 145 -7.43 -15.42 -1.01
N TYR A 146 -7.43 -14.94 -2.26
CA TYR A 146 -6.23 -14.57 -3.01
C TYR A 146 -5.43 -13.48 -2.32
N GLY A 147 -6.07 -12.37 -1.96
CA GLY A 147 -5.39 -11.29 -1.25
C GLY A 147 -4.88 -11.69 0.14
N ASP A 148 -5.64 -12.52 0.86
CA ASP A 148 -5.23 -13.04 2.17
C ASP A 148 -4.05 -14.03 2.03
N ALA A 149 -4.00 -14.84 0.96
CA ALA A 149 -2.87 -15.72 0.64
C ALA A 149 -1.59 -14.92 0.31
N ILE A 150 -1.70 -13.84 -0.46
CA ILE A 150 -0.59 -12.92 -0.71
C ILE A 150 -0.12 -12.26 0.59
N ARG A 151 -1.05 -11.76 1.40
CA ARG A 151 -0.75 -11.09 2.67
C ARG A 151 0.02 -12.00 3.63
N SER A 152 -0.37 -13.25 3.73
CA SER A 152 0.31 -14.22 4.60
C SER A 152 1.76 -14.49 4.19
N ARG A 153 2.13 -14.25 2.93
CA ARG A 153 3.47 -14.52 2.35
C ARG A 153 4.23 -13.26 1.96
N ALA A 154 3.68 -12.07 2.19
CA ALA A 154 4.22 -10.81 1.68
C ALA A 154 5.65 -10.47 2.17
N LEU A 155 6.08 -11.02 3.29
CA LEU A 155 7.44 -10.90 3.86
C LEU A 155 8.20 -12.24 3.87
N GLY A 156 7.70 -13.25 3.18
CA GLY A 156 8.30 -14.58 3.04
C GLY A 156 9.29 -14.68 1.88
N ARG A 157 9.37 -15.88 1.32
CA ARG A 157 10.13 -16.15 0.09
C ARG A 157 9.27 -15.83 -1.13
N PHE A 158 9.88 -15.24 -2.15
CA PHE A 158 9.17 -14.95 -3.40
C PHE A 158 8.78 -16.24 -4.14
N SER A 159 9.57 -17.32 -4.05
CA SER A 159 9.24 -18.62 -4.64
C SER A 159 7.95 -19.22 -4.07
N ASP A 160 7.75 -19.15 -2.75
CA ASP A 160 6.51 -19.61 -2.11
C ASP A 160 5.32 -18.73 -2.49
N LEU A 161 5.54 -17.43 -2.59
CA LEU A 161 4.51 -16.48 -3.02
C LEU A 161 4.13 -16.74 -4.47
N LEU A 162 5.11 -16.91 -5.38
CA LEU A 162 4.89 -17.19 -6.79
C LEU A 162 4.08 -18.45 -7.01
N PHE A 163 4.49 -19.57 -6.39
CA PHE A 163 3.72 -20.83 -6.48
C PHE A 163 2.27 -20.63 -5.98
N THR A 164 2.11 -19.97 -4.84
CA THR A 164 0.78 -19.74 -4.26
C THR A 164 -0.13 -18.93 -5.19
N VAL A 165 0.36 -17.87 -5.82
CA VAL A 165 -0.47 -17.02 -6.69
C VAL A 165 -0.76 -17.66 -8.03
N VAL A 166 0.20 -18.39 -8.62
CA VAL A 166 0.06 -19.05 -9.91
C VAL A 166 -0.95 -20.19 -9.86
N THR A 167 -0.98 -20.93 -8.76
CA THR A 167 -1.91 -22.04 -8.54
C THR A 167 -3.24 -21.63 -7.89
N HIS A 168 -3.40 -20.32 -7.58
CA HIS A 168 -4.60 -19.87 -6.91
C HIS A 168 -5.80 -19.75 -7.85
N PRO A 169 -7.00 -20.22 -7.45
CA PRO A 169 -8.22 -20.17 -8.27
C PRO A 169 -8.53 -18.80 -8.88
N ALA A 170 -8.37 -17.70 -8.14
CA ALA A 170 -8.61 -16.36 -8.66
C ALA A 170 -7.71 -15.99 -9.86
N MET A 171 -6.43 -16.38 -9.83
CA MET A 171 -5.50 -16.19 -10.94
C MET A 171 -5.88 -17.10 -12.11
N GLY A 172 -6.25 -18.35 -11.82
CA GLY A 172 -6.71 -19.32 -12.83
C GLY A 172 -7.98 -18.85 -13.54
N ILE A 173 -8.94 -18.26 -12.83
CA ILE A 173 -10.16 -17.66 -13.43
C ILE A 173 -9.78 -16.46 -14.29
N TYR A 174 -8.97 -15.54 -13.78
CA TYR A 174 -8.64 -14.29 -14.47
C TYR A 174 -7.85 -14.49 -15.76
N LEU A 175 -6.90 -15.44 -15.77
CA LEU A 175 -6.04 -15.73 -16.93
C LEU A 175 -6.42 -17.05 -17.62
N ASP A 176 -7.68 -17.48 -17.52
CA ASP A 176 -8.30 -18.60 -18.24
C ASP A 176 -7.67 -19.97 -18.01
N ASN A 177 -6.76 -20.10 -17.05
CA ASN A 177 -6.15 -21.39 -16.73
C ASN A 177 -7.12 -22.35 -16.01
N ALA A 178 -8.18 -21.82 -15.38
CA ALA A 178 -9.19 -22.61 -14.67
C ALA A 178 -9.88 -23.64 -15.55
N THR A 179 -9.89 -23.46 -16.88
CA THR A 179 -10.50 -24.35 -17.88
C THR A 179 -9.47 -24.98 -18.82
N SER A 180 -8.17 -24.74 -18.59
CA SER A 180 -7.06 -25.29 -19.39
C SER A 180 -6.92 -26.80 -19.20
N THR A 181 -6.78 -27.55 -20.29
CA THR A 181 -6.68 -29.03 -20.29
C THR A 181 -5.49 -29.50 -21.09
N ALA A 182 -5.12 -30.78 -20.94
CA ALA A 182 -4.06 -31.45 -21.73
C ALA A 182 -4.27 -31.32 -23.24
N SER A 183 -5.51 -31.43 -23.71
CA SER A 183 -5.86 -31.33 -25.14
C SER A 183 -5.95 -29.88 -25.64
N ARG A 184 -6.11 -28.91 -24.73
CA ARG A 184 -6.26 -27.49 -25.02
C ARG A 184 -5.58 -26.65 -23.91
N PRO A 185 -4.23 -26.65 -23.87
CA PRO A 185 -3.51 -25.76 -22.94
C PRO A 185 -3.78 -24.31 -23.30
N ASN A 186 -4.14 -23.49 -22.28
CA ASN A 186 -4.35 -22.05 -22.46
C ASN A 186 -3.04 -21.30 -22.16
N GLU A 187 -2.54 -20.55 -23.12
CA GLU A 187 -1.24 -19.87 -23.02
C GLU A 187 -1.26 -18.60 -22.16
N ASN A 188 -2.45 -18.05 -21.82
CA ASN A 188 -2.55 -16.75 -21.19
C ASN A 188 -1.78 -16.68 -19.86
N LEU A 189 -2.09 -17.57 -18.90
CA LEU A 189 -1.35 -17.61 -17.63
C LEU A 189 0.13 -17.93 -17.85
N GLY A 190 0.46 -18.85 -18.77
CA GLY A 190 1.85 -19.21 -19.08
C GLY A 190 2.67 -18.01 -19.56
N ARG A 191 2.10 -17.18 -20.43
CA ARG A 191 2.69 -15.95 -20.97
C ARG A 191 2.86 -14.89 -19.88
N GLU A 192 1.80 -14.58 -19.14
CA GLU A 192 1.83 -13.54 -18.09
C GLU A 192 2.76 -13.93 -16.93
N LEU A 193 2.89 -15.22 -16.62
CA LEU A 193 3.86 -15.72 -15.65
C LEU A 193 5.29 -15.36 -16.06
N LEU A 194 5.65 -15.56 -17.32
CA LEU A 194 6.97 -15.23 -17.84
C LEU A 194 7.14 -13.70 -17.99
N GLU A 195 6.18 -13.04 -18.61
CA GLU A 195 6.28 -11.65 -19.02
C GLU A 195 6.16 -10.66 -17.84
N LEU A 196 5.12 -10.81 -17.01
CA LEU A 196 4.80 -9.84 -15.98
C LEU A 196 5.26 -10.25 -14.58
N HIS A 197 5.19 -11.53 -14.27
CA HIS A 197 5.38 -11.99 -12.89
C HIS A 197 6.82 -12.42 -12.60
N THR A 198 7.60 -12.84 -13.63
CA THR A 198 8.96 -13.35 -13.44
C THR A 198 10.00 -12.67 -14.34
N VAL A 199 10.44 -13.32 -15.42
CA VAL A 199 11.65 -12.95 -16.17
C VAL A 199 11.55 -11.63 -16.93
N GLY A 200 10.38 -11.29 -17.48
CA GLY A 200 10.16 -10.04 -18.21
C GLY A 200 10.10 -10.22 -19.73
N ARG A 201 9.61 -9.18 -20.40
CA ARG A 201 9.41 -9.15 -21.85
C ARG A 201 10.70 -9.41 -22.62
N GLY A 202 10.58 -10.15 -23.73
CA GLY A 202 11.66 -10.32 -24.71
C GLY A 202 12.79 -11.29 -24.28
N LEU A 203 12.61 -12.02 -23.18
CA LEU A 203 13.59 -12.98 -22.67
C LEU A 203 13.20 -14.45 -22.91
N PHE A 204 12.04 -14.71 -23.41
CA PHE A 204 11.48 -16.05 -23.65
C PHE A 204 10.93 -16.17 -25.07
N SER A 205 10.78 -17.38 -25.56
CA SER A 205 10.23 -17.73 -26.87
C SER A 205 8.77 -18.16 -26.78
N GLU A 206 8.07 -18.24 -27.94
CA GLU A 206 6.72 -18.81 -28.00
C GLU A 206 6.70 -20.29 -27.62
N ALA A 207 7.80 -21.06 -27.83
CA ALA A 207 7.92 -22.42 -27.35
C ALA A 207 7.93 -22.48 -25.81
N ASP A 208 8.63 -21.55 -25.14
CA ASP A 208 8.61 -21.44 -23.67
C ASP A 208 7.20 -21.17 -23.14
N VAL A 209 6.41 -20.32 -23.84
CA VAL A 209 5.02 -20.03 -23.46
C VAL A 209 4.14 -21.27 -23.57
N LYS A 210 4.26 -22.03 -24.66
CA LYS A 210 3.50 -23.28 -24.87
C LYS A 210 3.82 -24.34 -23.83
N ASP A 211 5.09 -24.52 -23.50
CA ASP A 211 5.50 -25.49 -22.49
C ASP A 211 5.14 -25.01 -21.07
N SER A 212 5.21 -23.69 -20.81
CA SER A 212 4.69 -23.10 -19.57
C SER A 212 3.19 -23.38 -19.40
N ALA A 213 2.39 -23.19 -20.46
CA ALA A 213 0.97 -23.50 -20.45
C ALA A 213 0.69 -24.98 -20.16
N ARG A 214 1.46 -25.92 -20.79
CA ARG A 214 1.35 -27.37 -20.54
C ARG A 214 1.64 -27.71 -19.06
N ILE A 215 2.69 -27.14 -18.47
CA ILE A 215 3.03 -27.35 -17.06
C ILE A 215 1.88 -26.90 -16.13
N LEU A 216 1.16 -25.85 -16.50
CA LEU A 216 0.10 -25.26 -15.67
C LEU A 216 -1.28 -25.89 -15.87
N THR A 217 -1.43 -26.89 -16.75
CA THR A 217 -2.68 -27.64 -16.89
C THR A 217 -2.98 -28.50 -15.65
N GLY A 218 -4.24 -28.87 -15.47
CA GLY A 218 -4.70 -29.66 -14.34
C GLY A 218 -5.22 -28.85 -13.14
N TRP A 219 -4.84 -27.58 -12.97
CA TRP A 219 -5.40 -26.69 -11.96
C TRP A 219 -6.75 -26.16 -12.42
N ARG A 220 -7.84 -26.64 -11.81
CA ARG A 220 -9.22 -26.46 -12.26
C ARG A 220 -10.05 -25.62 -11.30
N VAL A 221 -11.03 -24.91 -11.86
CA VAL A 221 -12.16 -24.34 -11.11
C VAL A 221 -13.44 -24.67 -11.87
N ASP A 222 -14.46 -25.12 -11.17
CA ASP A 222 -15.80 -25.39 -11.75
C ASP A 222 -16.56 -24.06 -11.93
N VAL A 223 -16.06 -23.25 -12.87
CA VAL A 223 -16.56 -21.90 -13.12
C VAL A 223 -18.03 -21.92 -13.57
N TRP A 224 -18.79 -20.94 -13.13
CA TRP A 224 -20.23 -20.72 -13.42
C TRP A 224 -21.16 -21.79 -12.87
N LYS A 225 -20.66 -22.71 -12.02
CA LYS A 225 -21.46 -23.74 -11.34
C LYS A 225 -21.24 -23.66 -9.83
N THR A 226 -20.18 -24.29 -9.34
CA THR A 226 -19.87 -24.32 -7.91
C THR A 226 -18.71 -23.42 -7.50
N PHE A 227 -17.89 -23.01 -8.43
CA PHE A 227 -16.59 -22.38 -8.22
C PHE A 227 -15.64 -23.18 -7.32
N ALA A 228 -15.87 -24.49 -7.18
CA ALA A 228 -14.96 -25.36 -6.45
C ALA A 228 -13.62 -25.47 -7.19
N ALA A 229 -12.52 -25.27 -6.45
CA ALA A 229 -11.18 -25.44 -6.95
C ALA A 229 -10.72 -26.89 -6.75
N SER A 230 -10.05 -27.47 -7.73
CA SER A 230 -9.51 -28.82 -7.69
C SER A 230 -8.24 -28.96 -8.53
N TYR A 231 -7.56 -30.08 -8.39
CA TYR A 231 -6.54 -30.52 -9.34
C TYR A 231 -7.05 -31.80 -10.03
N SER A 232 -7.04 -31.82 -11.38
CA SER A 232 -7.43 -32.97 -12.21
C SER A 232 -6.18 -33.53 -12.90
N PRO A 233 -5.68 -34.71 -12.49
CA PRO A 233 -4.58 -35.37 -13.20
C PRO A 233 -4.90 -35.71 -14.65
N GLU A 234 -6.17 -35.97 -14.98
CA GLU A 234 -6.64 -36.28 -16.32
C GLU A 234 -6.53 -35.09 -17.28
N ASP A 235 -6.61 -33.88 -16.73
CA ASP A 235 -6.47 -32.63 -17.49
C ASP A 235 -5.02 -32.12 -17.56
N HIS A 236 -4.05 -32.80 -16.93
CA HIS A 236 -2.64 -32.42 -16.99
C HIS A 236 -1.96 -32.91 -18.25
N ALA A 237 -1.29 -32.02 -19.00
CA ALA A 237 -0.55 -32.34 -20.20
C ALA A 237 0.80 -32.98 -19.86
N THR A 238 0.96 -34.27 -20.19
CA THR A 238 2.22 -35.01 -20.02
C THR A 238 3.17 -34.85 -21.23
N GLY A 239 4.38 -35.37 -21.12
CA GLY A 239 5.44 -35.33 -22.14
C GLY A 239 6.44 -34.19 -21.91
N PRO A 240 7.66 -34.29 -22.49
CA PRO A 240 8.77 -33.39 -22.20
C PRO A 240 8.41 -31.91 -22.33
N VAL A 241 8.92 -31.09 -21.41
CA VAL A 241 8.77 -29.63 -21.40
C VAL A 241 10.12 -28.96 -21.16
N THR A 242 10.30 -27.80 -21.81
CA THR A 242 11.51 -26.97 -21.64
C THR A 242 11.12 -25.51 -21.63
N VAL A 243 11.45 -24.80 -20.54
CA VAL A 243 11.14 -23.37 -20.38
C VAL A 243 12.33 -22.66 -19.74
N MET A 244 12.93 -21.71 -20.43
CA MET A 244 13.97 -20.84 -19.86
C MET A 244 15.09 -21.60 -19.12
N GLY A 245 15.54 -22.75 -19.68
CA GLY A 245 16.56 -23.61 -19.06
C GLY A 245 16.04 -24.62 -18.05
N PHE A 246 14.78 -24.56 -17.65
CA PHE A 246 14.10 -25.65 -16.94
C PHE A 246 13.75 -26.75 -17.92
N SER A 247 14.10 -28.03 -17.64
CA SER A 247 13.70 -29.17 -18.44
C SER A 247 13.22 -30.32 -17.57
N ASP A 248 12.10 -30.91 -17.92
CA ASP A 248 11.53 -32.06 -17.22
C ASP A 248 10.87 -33.02 -18.19
N PRO A 249 11.00 -34.36 -18.02
CA PRO A 249 10.34 -35.33 -18.86
C PRO A 249 8.81 -35.35 -18.70
N ASN A 250 8.28 -34.76 -17.64
CA ASN A 250 6.86 -34.59 -17.33
C ASN A 250 6.03 -35.87 -17.62
N ARG A 251 6.40 -36.96 -16.94
CA ARG A 251 5.77 -38.30 -17.13
C ARG A 251 4.58 -38.52 -16.20
N SER A 252 4.50 -37.78 -15.09
CA SER A 252 3.45 -37.95 -14.10
C SER A 252 2.16 -37.23 -14.53
N ALA A 253 1.02 -37.89 -14.42
CA ALA A 253 -0.28 -37.26 -14.57
C ALA A 253 -0.54 -36.24 -13.41
N ASP A 254 0.05 -36.42 -12.22
CA ASP A 254 0.04 -35.40 -11.18
C ASP A 254 1.18 -34.40 -11.40
N GLY A 255 0.86 -33.28 -12.04
CA GLY A 255 1.81 -32.20 -12.34
C GLY A 255 1.99 -31.17 -11.23
N ARG A 256 1.43 -31.36 -10.02
CA ARG A 256 1.53 -30.38 -8.92
C ARG A 256 2.97 -30.16 -8.49
N GLU A 257 3.75 -31.22 -8.39
CA GLU A 257 5.17 -31.14 -8.06
C GLU A 257 6.00 -30.53 -9.20
N LEU A 258 5.66 -30.85 -10.44
CA LEU A 258 6.26 -30.21 -11.62
C LEU A 258 6.02 -28.70 -11.61
N THR A 259 4.79 -28.26 -11.36
CA THR A 259 4.44 -26.84 -11.23
C THR A 259 5.28 -26.17 -10.13
N ARG A 260 5.48 -26.84 -8.99
CA ARG A 260 6.30 -26.30 -7.89
C ARG A 260 7.77 -26.14 -8.31
N ARG A 261 8.38 -27.15 -8.90
CA ARG A 261 9.78 -27.06 -9.35
C ARG A 261 9.96 -26.01 -10.46
N TYR A 262 9.00 -25.92 -11.37
CA TYR A 262 9.01 -24.91 -12.42
C TYR A 262 8.92 -23.48 -11.87
N THR A 263 7.96 -23.21 -10.99
CA THR A 263 7.83 -21.88 -10.40
C THR A 263 9.02 -21.52 -9.50
N ASP A 264 9.61 -22.50 -8.82
CA ASP A 264 10.84 -22.32 -8.05
C ASP A 264 12.03 -21.96 -8.95
N HIS A 265 12.21 -22.67 -10.08
CA HIS A 265 13.22 -22.33 -11.09
C HIS A 265 13.04 -20.88 -11.60
N LEU A 266 11.82 -20.48 -11.95
CA LEU A 266 11.56 -19.12 -12.40
C LEU A 266 11.83 -18.08 -11.30
N ALA A 267 11.51 -18.38 -10.06
CA ALA A 267 11.79 -17.50 -8.94
C ALA A 267 13.29 -17.27 -8.75
N HIS A 268 14.12 -18.29 -8.94
CA HIS A 268 15.58 -18.23 -8.85
C HIS A 268 16.27 -17.73 -10.12
N HIS A 269 15.53 -17.51 -11.21
CA HIS A 269 16.12 -17.03 -12.45
C HIS A 269 16.73 -15.62 -12.27
N PRO A 270 17.96 -15.34 -12.78
CA PRO A 270 18.64 -14.04 -12.58
C PRO A 270 17.83 -12.83 -13.08
N ALA A 271 17.03 -12.98 -14.14
CA ALA A 271 16.17 -11.94 -14.64
C ALA A 271 15.02 -11.62 -13.66
N THR A 272 14.42 -12.65 -13.05
CA THR A 272 13.41 -12.49 -12.00
C THR A 272 13.99 -11.78 -10.78
N ALA A 273 15.18 -12.16 -10.34
CA ALA A 273 15.88 -11.51 -9.23
C ALA A 273 16.06 -10.01 -9.49
N LYS A 274 16.51 -9.62 -10.69
CA LYS A 274 16.65 -8.21 -11.11
C LYS A 274 15.30 -7.49 -11.17
N ARG A 275 14.26 -8.15 -11.67
CA ARG A 275 12.91 -7.57 -11.77
C ARG A 275 12.31 -7.31 -10.38
N VAL A 276 12.37 -8.26 -9.47
CA VAL A 276 11.93 -8.11 -8.08
C VAL A 276 12.72 -7.00 -7.37
N ALA A 277 14.06 -7.02 -7.50
CA ALA A 277 14.93 -5.98 -6.95
C ALA A 277 14.59 -4.59 -7.48
N ARG A 278 14.38 -4.43 -8.79
CA ARG A 278 13.98 -3.18 -9.42
C ARG A 278 12.61 -2.71 -8.92
N ARG A 279 11.62 -3.62 -8.81
CA ARG A 279 10.28 -3.27 -8.32
C ARG A 279 10.33 -2.72 -6.89
N LEU A 280 11.09 -3.37 -6.00
CA LEU A 280 11.31 -2.89 -4.63
C LEU A 280 12.03 -1.53 -4.61
N ALA A 281 13.06 -1.36 -5.44
CA ALA A 281 13.80 -0.10 -5.53
C ALA A 281 12.93 1.05 -6.10
N VAL A 282 12.05 0.79 -7.09
CA VAL A 282 11.09 1.77 -7.60
C VAL A 282 10.07 2.17 -6.53
N LYS A 283 9.49 1.19 -5.82
CA LYS A 283 8.50 1.49 -4.75
C LYS A 283 9.10 2.28 -3.60
N PHE A 284 10.30 1.90 -3.13
CA PHE A 284 10.85 2.41 -1.87
C PHE A 284 11.96 3.45 -2.01
N VAL A 285 12.57 3.62 -3.18
CA VAL A 285 13.70 4.57 -3.35
C VAL A 285 13.32 5.68 -4.32
N ARG A 286 13.24 5.40 -5.64
CA ARG A 286 12.97 6.39 -6.69
C ARG A 286 12.57 5.70 -7.98
N ASP A 287 11.90 6.42 -8.88
CA ASP A 287 11.37 5.86 -10.13
C ASP A 287 12.46 5.26 -11.04
N GLU A 288 13.64 5.85 -11.05
CA GLU A 288 14.81 5.38 -11.80
C GLU A 288 15.94 5.03 -10.82
N PRO A 289 15.91 3.84 -10.20
CA PRO A 289 16.96 3.43 -9.29
C PRO A 289 18.26 3.13 -10.07
N PRO A 290 19.44 3.49 -9.53
CA PRO A 290 20.71 3.12 -10.14
C PRO A 290 20.84 1.62 -10.34
N GLN A 291 21.35 1.19 -11.51
CA GLN A 291 21.50 -0.22 -11.84
C GLN A 291 22.36 -0.98 -10.81
N ALA A 292 23.40 -0.34 -10.28
CA ALA A 292 24.25 -0.91 -9.23
C ALA A 292 23.44 -1.32 -7.97
N LEU A 293 22.43 -0.52 -7.57
CA LEU A 293 21.53 -0.88 -6.46
C LEU A 293 20.67 -2.09 -6.84
N VAL A 294 20.10 -2.11 -8.03
CA VAL A 294 19.27 -3.23 -8.52
C VAL A 294 20.09 -4.52 -8.52
N ASP A 295 21.32 -4.48 -9.04
CA ASP A 295 22.21 -5.65 -9.10
C ASP A 295 22.64 -6.12 -7.71
N GLN A 296 22.89 -5.19 -6.78
CA GLN A 296 23.17 -5.53 -5.38
C GLN A 296 21.97 -6.24 -4.73
N LEU A 297 20.77 -5.72 -4.87
CA LEU A 297 19.56 -6.30 -4.29
C LEU A 297 19.22 -7.65 -4.92
N ALA A 298 19.45 -7.82 -6.23
CA ALA A 298 19.27 -9.09 -6.94
C ALA A 298 20.23 -10.17 -6.43
N ARG A 299 21.51 -9.82 -6.15
CA ARG A 299 22.44 -10.75 -5.52
C ARG A 299 21.99 -11.17 -4.13
N VAL A 300 21.55 -10.21 -3.29
CA VAL A 300 21.03 -10.52 -1.95
C VAL A 300 19.80 -11.43 -2.02
N TYR A 301 18.91 -11.20 -2.97
CA TYR A 301 17.72 -12.02 -3.21
C TYR A 301 18.11 -13.49 -3.50
N LEU A 302 19.05 -13.72 -4.43
CA LEU A 302 19.51 -15.07 -4.78
C LEU A 302 20.30 -15.73 -3.64
N GLN A 303 21.18 -14.98 -2.95
CA GLN A 303 21.97 -15.49 -1.82
C GLN A 303 21.10 -15.93 -0.64
N HIS A 304 19.92 -15.37 -0.49
CA HIS A 304 18.98 -15.68 0.60
C HIS A 304 17.76 -16.47 0.11
N ASP A 305 17.91 -17.27 -0.95
CA ASP A 305 16.88 -18.18 -1.44
C ASP A 305 15.52 -17.47 -1.60
N THR A 306 15.55 -16.43 -2.38
CA THR A 306 14.39 -15.57 -2.71
C THR A 306 13.70 -14.85 -1.54
N ALA A 307 14.26 -14.89 -0.32
CA ALA A 307 13.69 -14.26 0.85
C ALA A 307 13.64 -12.72 0.72
N ILE A 308 12.47 -12.13 0.96
CA ILE A 308 12.23 -10.68 0.78
C ILE A 308 12.83 -9.85 1.92
N VAL A 309 12.79 -10.34 3.14
CA VAL A 309 13.29 -9.59 4.32
C VAL A 309 14.76 -9.17 4.20
N PRO A 310 15.71 -10.05 3.80
CA PRO A 310 17.10 -9.64 3.56
C PRO A 310 17.25 -8.55 2.50
N VAL A 311 16.46 -8.61 1.43
CA VAL A 311 16.45 -7.59 0.36
C VAL A 311 15.99 -6.23 0.89
N LEU A 312 14.93 -6.19 1.70
CA LEU A 312 14.45 -4.96 2.32
C LEU A 312 15.48 -4.35 3.28
N LYS A 313 16.19 -5.18 4.06
CA LYS A 313 17.28 -4.73 4.94
C LYS A 313 18.42 -4.14 4.12
N ALA A 314 18.86 -4.79 3.06
CA ALA A 314 19.92 -4.30 2.18
C ALA A 314 19.52 -2.99 1.49
N LEU A 315 18.26 -2.87 1.05
CA LEU A 315 17.71 -1.66 0.44
C LEU A 315 17.78 -0.48 1.42
N VAL A 316 17.30 -0.63 2.64
CA VAL A 316 17.27 0.42 3.68
C VAL A 316 18.70 0.83 4.10
N ALA A 317 19.62 -0.11 4.15
CA ALA A 317 21.02 0.16 4.48
C ALA A 317 21.75 0.98 3.39
N SER A 318 21.24 0.96 2.14
CA SER A 318 21.92 1.58 1.00
C SER A 318 22.03 3.11 1.12
N PRO A 319 23.15 3.72 0.66
CA PRO A 319 23.25 5.19 0.57
C PRO A 319 22.17 5.81 -0.33
N VAL A 320 21.76 5.08 -1.37
CA VAL A 320 20.75 5.55 -2.34
C VAL A 320 19.38 5.71 -1.66
N PHE A 321 18.98 4.76 -0.80
CA PHE A 321 17.78 4.90 0.01
C PHE A 321 17.86 6.12 0.94
N LYS A 322 18.97 6.27 1.67
CA LYS A 322 19.17 7.39 2.61
C LYS A 322 19.09 8.76 1.92
N ALA A 323 19.55 8.85 0.65
CA ALA A 323 19.51 10.07 -0.16
C ALA A 323 18.13 10.35 -0.80
N SER A 324 17.19 9.39 -0.81
CA SER A 324 15.92 9.49 -1.55
C SER A 324 14.76 10.14 -0.78
N ARG A 325 15.06 10.97 0.23
CA ARG A 325 14.05 11.61 1.08
C ARG A 325 13.12 12.51 0.27
N GLY A 326 11.80 12.34 0.45
CA GLY A 326 10.78 13.18 -0.19
C GLY A 326 10.70 13.06 -1.71
N THR A 327 11.29 12.01 -2.30
CA THR A 327 11.31 11.82 -3.76
C THR A 327 10.12 11.02 -4.30
N LYS A 328 9.35 10.38 -3.45
CA LYS A 328 8.17 9.59 -3.87
C LYS A 328 6.88 10.33 -3.55
N VAL A 329 6.05 10.52 -4.57
CA VAL A 329 4.69 11.05 -4.45
C VAL A 329 3.78 9.93 -3.92
N ARG A 330 2.85 10.27 -3.06
CA ARG A 330 1.80 9.33 -2.62
C ARG A 330 0.86 9.04 -3.78
N ASP A 331 0.52 7.76 -3.97
CA ASP A 331 -0.61 7.39 -4.81
C ASP A 331 -1.94 7.75 -4.14
N PRO A 332 -3.09 7.66 -4.84
CA PRO A 332 -4.41 8.01 -4.29
C PRO A 332 -4.74 7.32 -2.96
N ALA A 333 -4.54 6.02 -2.87
CA ALA A 333 -4.84 5.26 -1.66
C ALA A 333 -3.89 5.63 -0.50
N GLU A 334 -2.61 5.83 -0.79
CA GLU A 334 -1.63 6.32 0.18
C GLU A 334 -1.96 7.70 0.71
N ASP A 335 -2.46 8.61 -0.14
CA ASP A 335 -2.84 9.97 0.24
C ASP A 335 -4.07 9.98 1.14
N VAL A 336 -5.14 9.31 0.74
CA VAL A 336 -6.35 9.17 1.56
C VAL A 336 -6.02 8.58 2.92
N VAL A 337 -5.35 7.41 2.96
CA VAL A 337 -5.01 6.74 4.22
C VAL A 337 -4.08 7.60 5.09
N ALA A 338 -3.08 8.28 4.49
CA ALA A 338 -2.19 9.18 5.22
C ALA A 338 -2.94 10.36 5.84
N THR A 339 -3.96 10.88 5.17
CA THR A 339 -4.80 11.98 5.66
C THR A 339 -5.63 11.56 6.88
N TYR A 340 -6.30 10.39 6.84
CA TYR A 340 -6.96 9.82 8.02
C TYR A 340 -6.00 9.69 9.21
N ARG A 341 -4.81 9.19 8.96
CA ARG A 341 -3.78 8.94 9.98
C ARG A 341 -3.20 10.25 10.54
N ALA A 342 -2.90 11.23 9.70
CA ALA A 342 -2.35 12.53 10.08
C ALA A 342 -3.33 13.36 10.92
N LEU A 343 -4.61 13.38 10.55
CA LEU A 343 -5.67 14.04 11.29
C LEU A 343 -6.08 13.29 12.57
N GLY A 344 -5.67 12.01 12.70
CA GLY A 344 -6.04 11.14 13.81
C GLY A 344 -7.52 10.80 13.83
N VAL A 345 -8.11 10.65 12.64
CA VAL A 345 -9.51 10.28 12.45
C VAL A 345 -9.75 8.87 12.96
N LYS A 346 -10.81 8.67 13.73
CA LYS A 346 -11.19 7.37 14.27
C LYS A 346 -12.35 6.80 13.46
N LEU A 347 -12.07 5.72 12.73
CA LEU A 347 -13.08 4.94 12.02
C LEU A 347 -13.73 3.93 12.96
N ARG A 348 -15.06 3.76 12.86
CA ARG A 348 -15.84 2.72 13.52
C ARG A 348 -16.34 1.72 12.50
N ARG A 349 -16.80 0.57 12.97
CA ARG A 349 -17.49 -0.41 12.14
C ARG A 349 -18.67 0.26 11.44
N PRO A 350 -18.85 0.05 10.12
CA PRO A 350 -19.95 0.67 9.38
C PRO A 350 -21.31 0.17 9.89
N ALA A 351 -22.20 1.10 10.21
CA ALA A 351 -23.59 0.82 10.52
C ALA A 351 -24.50 1.04 9.31
N THR A 352 -24.07 1.88 8.37
CA THR A 352 -24.80 2.24 7.13
C THR A 352 -23.82 2.40 5.97
N GLN A 353 -24.33 2.40 4.74
CA GLN A 353 -23.53 2.65 3.53
C GLN A 353 -22.91 4.06 3.46
N ASP A 354 -23.39 5.00 4.26
CA ASP A 354 -22.83 6.37 4.35
C ASP A 354 -21.70 6.50 5.40
N SER A 355 -21.27 5.40 6.00
CA SER A 355 -20.23 5.41 7.02
C SER A 355 -18.87 5.83 6.43
N ALA A 356 -17.96 6.30 7.29
CA ALA A 356 -16.62 6.63 6.87
C ALA A 356 -15.82 5.41 6.37
N ALA A 357 -16.13 4.21 6.88
CA ALA A 357 -15.52 2.97 6.41
C ALA A 357 -15.97 2.61 4.98
N GLU A 358 -17.13 3.08 4.55
CA GLU A 358 -17.65 2.98 3.19
C GLU A 358 -17.10 4.12 2.30
N ALA A 359 -17.15 5.35 2.80
CA ALA A 359 -16.76 6.56 2.09
C ALA A 359 -15.28 6.60 1.68
N ILE A 360 -14.39 5.92 2.41
CA ILE A 360 -12.95 5.87 2.11
C ILE A 360 -12.66 5.34 0.69
N LEU A 361 -13.51 4.42 0.19
CA LEU A 361 -13.39 3.91 -1.17
C LEU A 361 -13.71 5.00 -2.21
N TRP A 362 -14.78 5.76 -1.99
CA TRP A 362 -15.14 6.87 -2.86
C TRP A 362 -14.09 7.99 -2.89
N GLN A 363 -13.42 8.24 -1.76
CA GLN A 363 -12.32 9.20 -1.70
C GLN A 363 -11.14 8.75 -2.56
N THR A 364 -10.77 7.46 -2.54
CA THR A 364 -9.68 6.95 -3.38
C THR A 364 -10.06 6.95 -4.87
N ASP A 365 -11.31 6.63 -5.17
CA ASP A 365 -11.84 6.66 -6.54
C ASP A 365 -11.84 8.08 -7.11
N GLY A 366 -12.31 9.06 -6.33
CA GLY A 366 -12.29 10.48 -6.70
C GLY A 366 -10.89 11.05 -6.95
N LEU A 367 -9.84 10.42 -6.42
CA LEU A 367 -8.45 10.73 -6.71
C LEU A 367 -7.89 9.93 -7.92
N GLY A 368 -8.71 9.08 -8.58
CA GLY A 368 -8.34 8.29 -9.75
C GLY A 368 -7.55 7.00 -9.45
N GLY A 369 -7.62 6.49 -8.22
CA GLY A 369 -6.85 5.31 -7.81
C GLY A 369 -7.62 4.31 -6.96
N ARG A 370 -8.76 3.81 -7.47
CA ARG A 370 -9.54 2.75 -6.80
C ARG A 370 -8.69 1.50 -6.63
N PRO A 371 -8.53 0.95 -5.40
CA PRO A 371 -7.69 -0.22 -5.16
C PRO A 371 -8.10 -1.42 -6.02
N PHE A 372 -7.11 -2.15 -6.54
CA PHE A 372 -7.31 -3.40 -7.29
C PHE A 372 -8.21 -3.30 -8.53
N SER A 373 -8.51 -2.08 -9.00
CA SER A 373 -9.40 -1.85 -10.16
C SER A 373 -8.66 -1.55 -11.46
N TRP A 374 -7.32 -1.65 -11.48
CA TRP A 374 -6.56 -1.48 -12.70
C TRP A 374 -6.95 -2.56 -13.71
N SER A 375 -7.24 -2.18 -14.95
CA SER A 375 -7.82 -3.09 -15.94
C SER A 375 -6.82 -4.07 -16.56
N ARG A 376 -5.51 -3.78 -16.48
CA ARG A 376 -4.46 -4.60 -17.11
C ARG A 376 -3.75 -5.48 -16.08
N PRO A 377 -3.21 -6.64 -16.52
CA PRO A 377 -2.56 -7.60 -15.62
C PRO A 377 -1.23 -7.09 -15.03
N ASP A 378 -0.62 -6.03 -15.60
CA ASP A 378 0.62 -5.42 -15.08
C ASP A 378 0.46 -4.62 -13.78
N GLY A 379 -0.80 -4.40 -13.33
CA GLY A 379 -1.13 -3.65 -12.13
C GLY A 379 -0.97 -2.13 -12.28
N ALA A 380 -1.42 -1.38 -11.28
CA ALA A 380 -1.34 0.07 -11.28
C ALA A 380 0.11 0.57 -11.23
N PRO A 381 0.43 1.71 -11.88
CA PRO A 381 1.76 2.29 -11.85
C PRO A 381 2.24 2.62 -10.43
N ILE A 382 3.53 2.34 -10.16
CA ILE A 382 4.18 2.68 -8.87
C ILE A 382 5.15 3.86 -9.00
N THR A 383 5.13 4.56 -10.13
CA THR A 383 5.99 5.71 -10.43
C THR A 383 5.28 7.02 -10.12
N ASN A 384 6.06 8.06 -9.83
CA ASN A 384 5.54 9.40 -9.53
C ASN A 384 4.76 10.00 -10.70
N ALA A 385 5.23 9.79 -11.93
CA ALA A 385 4.65 10.38 -13.15
C ALA A 385 3.16 10.08 -13.29
N ALA A 386 2.72 8.89 -12.89
CA ALA A 386 1.32 8.50 -12.95
C ALA A 386 0.43 9.29 -11.97
N TRP A 387 0.99 9.73 -10.84
CA TRP A 387 0.22 10.28 -9.71
C TRP A 387 0.49 11.76 -9.41
N ALA A 388 1.35 12.42 -10.16
CA ALA A 388 1.74 13.82 -9.97
C ALA A 388 0.99 14.81 -10.90
N SER A 389 -0.15 14.43 -11.49
CA SER A 389 -0.91 15.30 -12.37
C SER A 389 -1.60 16.44 -11.61
N ALA A 390 -1.79 17.60 -12.26
CA ALA A 390 -2.47 18.74 -11.68
C ALA A 390 -3.92 18.42 -11.27
N GLY A 391 -4.64 17.64 -12.09
CA GLY A 391 -6.03 17.23 -11.79
C GLY A 391 -6.11 16.38 -10.53
N ARG A 392 -5.20 15.40 -10.37
CA ARG A 392 -5.12 14.59 -9.17
C ARG A 392 -4.78 15.44 -7.93
N MET A 393 -3.85 16.37 -8.03
CA MET A 393 -3.50 17.27 -6.92
C MET A 393 -4.69 18.14 -6.51
N ALA A 394 -5.43 18.70 -7.48
CA ALA A 394 -6.64 19.47 -7.18
C ALA A 394 -7.73 18.64 -6.47
N ALA A 395 -7.94 17.39 -6.91
CA ALA A 395 -8.84 16.46 -6.23
C ALA A 395 -8.39 16.16 -4.78
N SER A 396 -7.07 15.96 -4.56
CA SER A 396 -6.53 15.80 -3.21
C SER A 396 -6.82 17.01 -2.31
N PHE A 397 -6.64 18.23 -2.80
CA PHE A 397 -6.92 19.45 -2.03
C PHE A 397 -8.39 19.53 -1.61
N GLY A 398 -9.32 19.15 -2.50
CA GLY A 398 -10.75 19.04 -2.18
C GLY A 398 -11.04 18.02 -1.07
N MET A 399 -10.42 16.85 -1.14
CA MET A 399 -10.53 15.81 -0.12
C MET A 399 -9.92 16.25 1.21
N HIS A 400 -8.72 16.84 1.20
CA HIS A 400 -8.08 17.38 2.39
C HIS A 400 -8.94 18.46 3.09
N TRP A 401 -9.53 19.35 2.28
CA TRP A 401 -10.44 20.38 2.76
C TRP A 401 -11.67 19.79 3.46
N ALA A 402 -12.33 18.83 2.83
CA ALA A 402 -13.50 18.17 3.39
C ALA A 402 -13.18 17.44 4.71
N MET A 403 -12.06 16.74 4.77
CA MET A 403 -11.63 16.01 5.96
C MET A 403 -11.10 16.94 7.06
N ALA A 404 -10.40 18.02 6.73
CA ALA A 404 -9.93 19.02 7.69
C ALA A 404 -11.10 19.73 8.40
N GLY A 405 -12.22 19.93 7.70
CA GLY A 405 -13.46 20.46 8.26
C GLY A 405 -14.30 19.42 9.01
N GLY A 406 -14.02 18.14 8.85
CA GLY A 406 -14.84 17.07 9.39
C GLY A 406 -16.24 16.99 8.72
N TRP A 407 -16.37 17.53 7.50
CA TRP A 407 -17.65 17.61 6.80
C TRP A 407 -18.02 16.33 6.07
N TRP A 408 -17.02 15.62 5.56
CA TRP A 408 -17.22 14.34 4.90
C TRP A 408 -15.94 13.48 4.95
N PRO A 409 -16.08 12.19 5.29
CA PRO A 409 -17.31 11.51 5.78
C PRO A 409 -17.71 11.97 7.18
N SER A 410 -18.99 11.83 7.54
CA SER A 410 -19.53 12.33 8.81
C SER A 410 -20.15 11.27 9.71
N LYS A 411 -20.46 10.07 9.18
CA LYS A 411 -21.06 8.95 9.94
C LYS A 411 -20.00 7.90 10.32
N ASP A 412 -20.18 7.28 11.45
CA ASP A 412 -19.29 6.25 12.03
C ASP A 412 -17.82 6.69 12.10
N VAL A 413 -17.60 7.97 12.38
CA VAL A 413 -16.30 8.60 12.42
C VAL A 413 -16.20 9.59 13.58
N SER A 414 -14.99 9.85 14.06
CA SER A 414 -14.75 10.93 14.99
C SER A 414 -13.55 11.76 14.55
N TYR A 415 -13.76 13.05 14.40
CA TYR A 415 -12.72 14.06 14.15
C TYR A 415 -12.36 14.82 15.44
N ARG A 416 -11.20 15.42 15.43
CA ARG A 416 -10.78 16.33 16.49
C ARG A 416 -11.51 17.65 16.32
N SER A 417 -12.02 18.24 17.43
CA SER A 417 -12.60 19.58 17.38
C SER A 417 -11.53 20.64 17.09
N ALA A 418 -11.91 21.74 16.44
CA ALA A 418 -11.00 22.84 16.13
C ALA A 418 -10.24 23.36 17.37
N ARG A 419 -10.93 23.47 18.51
CA ARG A 419 -10.33 23.91 19.79
C ARG A 419 -9.26 22.92 20.31
N SER A 420 -9.35 21.64 20.00
CA SER A 420 -8.39 20.62 20.45
C SER A 420 -7.04 20.66 19.71
N TRP A 421 -6.96 21.44 18.65
CA TRP A 421 -5.72 21.69 17.91
C TRP A 421 -4.86 22.80 18.55
N LEU A 422 -5.41 23.58 19.47
CA LEU A 422 -4.63 24.60 20.16
C LEU A 422 -3.72 24.00 21.25
N PRO A 423 -2.46 24.44 21.38
CA PRO A 423 -1.55 23.97 22.43
C PRO A 423 -1.86 24.53 23.83
N GLY A 424 -2.77 25.50 23.93
CA GLY A 424 -3.12 26.15 25.19
C GLY A 424 -4.25 27.16 25.04
N LYS A 425 -4.44 28.01 26.08
CA LYS A 425 -5.50 29.04 26.11
C LYS A 425 -5.27 30.14 25.07
N SER A 426 -4.00 30.43 24.77
CA SER A 426 -3.56 31.47 23.83
C SER A 426 -2.20 31.11 23.26
N VAL A 427 -2.00 31.35 21.98
CA VAL A 427 -0.77 31.04 21.24
C VAL A 427 -0.56 32.08 20.13
N ARG A 428 0.68 32.36 19.75
CA ARG A 428 0.99 33.15 18.55
C ARG A 428 0.71 32.29 17.30
N PHE A 429 0.34 32.90 16.18
CA PHE A 429 0.01 32.18 14.97
C PHE A 429 1.22 31.38 14.42
N ASP A 430 2.42 31.93 14.41
CA ASP A 430 3.65 31.22 14.02
C ASP A 430 3.93 30.00 14.91
N ASP A 431 3.77 30.16 16.24
CA ASP A 431 3.90 29.03 17.18
C ASP A 431 2.77 28.00 17.00
N LEU A 432 1.56 28.41 16.60
CA LEU A 432 0.45 27.50 16.29
C LEU A 432 0.76 26.69 15.03
N VAL A 433 1.24 27.32 13.95
CA VAL A 433 1.64 26.63 12.72
C VAL A 433 2.73 25.60 12.99
N ASP A 434 3.74 25.97 13.79
CA ASP A 434 4.80 25.03 14.18
C ASP A 434 4.24 23.86 14.99
N HIS A 435 3.37 24.13 15.97
CA HIS A 435 2.69 23.10 16.75
C HIS A 435 1.87 22.14 15.88
N LEU A 436 1.11 22.67 14.90
CA LEU A 436 0.31 21.84 13.98
C LEU A 436 1.20 21.03 13.03
N ALA A 437 2.29 21.60 12.52
CA ALA A 437 3.26 20.87 11.73
C ALA A 437 3.89 19.69 12.50
N GLU A 438 4.22 19.90 13.78
CA GLU A 438 4.69 18.83 14.66
C GLU A 438 3.64 17.73 14.90
N ARG A 439 2.35 18.07 14.86
CA ARG A 439 1.23 17.15 15.12
C ARG A 439 0.77 16.37 13.88
N ILE A 440 0.83 16.98 12.71
CA ILE A 440 0.29 16.44 11.44
C ILE A 440 1.44 15.90 10.58
N LEU A 441 2.54 16.67 10.49
CA LEU A 441 3.70 16.32 9.64
C LEU A 441 4.85 15.72 10.44
N PHE A 442 4.75 15.73 11.78
CA PHE A 442 5.78 15.23 12.72
C PHE A 442 7.17 15.82 12.47
N ARG A 443 7.19 17.11 12.12
CA ARG A 443 8.38 17.91 11.87
C ARG A 443 8.09 19.39 12.15
N PRO A 444 9.11 20.21 12.45
CA PRO A 444 8.93 21.66 12.54
C PRO A 444 8.44 22.27 11.23
N ALA A 445 7.68 23.34 11.30
CA ALA A 445 7.24 24.09 10.13
C ALA A 445 8.45 24.73 9.42
N SER A 446 8.46 24.66 8.08
CA SER A 446 9.42 25.42 7.28
C SER A 446 8.96 26.88 7.14
N LYS A 447 9.89 27.78 6.80
CA LYS A 447 9.54 29.18 6.50
C LYS A 447 8.52 29.28 5.36
N GLN A 448 8.63 28.41 4.36
CA GLN A 448 7.67 28.34 3.23
C GLN A 448 6.29 27.90 3.68
N LEU A 449 6.20 26.88 4.55
CA LEU A 449 4.93 26.41 5.09
C LEU A 449 4.25 27.51 5.95
N LEU A 450 5.01 28.21 6.81
CA LEU A 450 4.48 29.32 7.58
C LEU A 450 3.97 30.43 6.65
N LYS A 451 4.71 30.78 5.59
CA LYS A 451 4.27 31.77 4.59
C LYS A 451 2.96 31.33 3.93
N ALA A 452 2.84 30.07 3.51
CA ALA A 452 1.62 29.54 2.91
C ALA A 452 0.43 29.60 3.89
N CYS A 453 0.64 29.22 5.16
CA CYS A 453 -0.39 29.32 6.19
C CYS A 453 -0.84 30.79 6.43
N CYS A 454 0.10 31.74 6.44
CA CYS A 454 -0.23 33.17 6.54
C CYS A 454 -1.06 33.65 5.34
N GLN A 455 -0.71 33.24 4.14
CA GLN A 455 -1.46 33.58 2.92
C GLN A 455 -2.86 32.97 2.92
N ALA A 456 -2.96 31.69 3.28
CA ALA A 456 -4.24 30.98 3.29
C ALA A 456 -5.23 31.53 4.33
N THR A 457 -4.74 32.02 5.47
CA THR A 457 -5.58 32.49 6.57
C THR A 457 -5.71 34.02 6.67
N GLY A 458 -4.88 34.78 5.92
CA GLY A 458 -4.80 36.24 6.05
C GLY A 458 -4.13 36.74 7.35
N LEU A 459 -3.56 35.83 8.15
CA LEU A 459 -3.01 36.15 9.45
C LEU A 459 -1.50 36.45 9.40
N ARG A 460 -1.03 37.33 10.30
CA ARG A 460 0.39 37.61 10.49
C ARG A 460 1.02 36.66 11.51
N PRO A 461 2.32 36.34 11.44
CA PRO A 461 2.99 35.41 12.37
C PRO A 461 2.78 35.74 13.85
N GLY A 462 2.76 37.03 14.19
CA GLY A 462 2.60 37.50 15.57
C GLY A 462 1.16 37.58 16.09
N THR A 463 0.15 37.28 15.27
CA THR A 463 -1.27 37.35 15.67
C THR A 463 -1.54 36.39 16.83
N LYS A 464 -2.21 36.96 17.90
CA LYS A 464 -2.58 36.17 19.07
C LYS A 464 -3.86 35.39 18.80
N ILE A 465 -3.77 34.08 18.88
CA ILE A 465 -4.91 33.14 18.69
C ILE A 465 -5.40 32.69 20.06
N THR A 466 -6.67 32.86 20.33
CA THR A 466 -7.38 32.37 21.52
C THR A 466 -8.45 31.38 21.14
N LYS A 467 -9.11 30.72 22.10
CA LYS A 467 -10.19 29.75 21.81
C LYS A 467 -11.41 30.39 21.14
N SER A 468 -11.59 31.70 21.26
CA SER A 468 -12.67 32.50 20.65
C SER A 468 -12.21 33.29 19.42
N HIS A 469 -11.01 33.01 18.88
CA HIS A 469 -10.53 33.67 17.68
C HIS A 469 -11.23 33.08 16.45
N GLU A 470 -11.57 33.92 15.48
CA GLU A 470 -12.24 33.55 14.22
C GLU A 470 -11.57 32.36 13.52
N LEU A 471 -10.25 32.28 13.52
CA LEU A 471 -9.51 31.13 13.02
C LEU A 471 -9.99 29.78 13.64
N VAL A 472 -10.32 29.78 14.93
CA VAL A 472 -10.74 28.57 15.65
C VAL A 472 -12.21 28.26 15.39
N GLU A 473 -13.01 29.27 15.15
CA GLU A 473 -14.45 29.12 14.88
C GLU A 473 -14.70 28.69 13.44
N TRP A 474 -13.97 29.25 12.47
CA TRP A 474 -14.25 29.07 11.04
C TRP A 474 -13.02 28.73 10.18
N GLY A 475 -11.83 29.22 10.53
CA GLY A 475 -10.63 29.16 9.71
C GLY A 475 -9.76 27.92 9.90
N MET A 476 -9.98 27.11 10.96
CA MET A 476 -9.14 25.96 11.28
C MET A 476 -9.09 24.93 10.13
N PRO A 477 -10.17 24.60 9.42
CA PRO A 477 -10.12 23.70 8.29
C PRO A 477 -9.15 24.16 7.20
N ARG A 478 -9.12 25.46 6.89
CA ARG A 478 -8.20 26.04 5.89
C ARG A 478 -6.75 25.90 6.33
N LEU A 479 -6.46 26.15 7.60
CA LEU A 479 -5.11 25.98 8.13
C LEU A 479 -4.65 24.52 8.09
N LEU A 480 -5.50 23.58 8.50
CA LEU A 480 -5.18 22.14 8.47
C LEU A 480 -5.01 21.63 7.03
N ALA A 481 -5.90 22.02 6.11
CA ALA A 481 -5.78 21.67 4.68
C ALA A 481 -4.47 22.19 4.10
N THR A 482 -4.05 23.42 4.40
CA THR A 482 -2.76 23.96 3.93
C THR A 482 -1.56 23.11 4.38
N LEU A 483 -1.61 22.49 5.57
CA LEU A 483 -0.56 21.55 5.99
C LEU A 483 -0.63 20.24 5.20
N LEU A 484 -1.81 19.70 4.95
CA LEU A 484 -2.02 18.46 4.18
C LEU A 484 -1.65 18.65 2.70
N ASP A 485 -1.94 19.80 2.11
CA ASP A 485 -1.58 20.15 0.73
C ASP A 485 -0.08 20.39 0.53
N SER A 486 0.69 20.44 1.63
CA SER A 486 2.12 20.68 1.53
C SER A 486 2.90 19.49 0.96
N PRO A 487 4.02 19.74 0.25
CA PRO A 487 4.89 18.64 -0.20
C PRO A 487 5.34 17.71 0.94
N ALA A 488 5.38 18.22 2.17
CA ALA A 488 5.77 17.42 3.34
C ALA A 488 4.75 16.32 3.70
N HIS A 489 3.48 16.47 3.30
CA HIS A 489 2.45 15.44 3.43
C HIS A 489 2.29 14.65 2.13
N MET A 490 2.28 15.32 0.98
CA MET A 490 2.04 14.72 -0.33
C MET A 490 3.18 13.78 -0.80
N THR A 491 4.36 13.86 -0.18
CA THR A 491 5.50 12.97 -0.46
C THR A 491 5.91 12.13 0.74
N ARG A 492 6.69 11.09 0.46
CA ARG A 492 7.23 10.17 1.48
C ARG A 492 8.68 9.80 1.22
#